data_1121b78073a271a237380101ac4a41dd
#
_entry.id   1121b78073a271a237380101ac4a41dd
#
_cell.length_a   1.000
_cell.length_b   1.000
_cell.length_c   1.000
_cell.angle_alpha   90.00
_cell.angle_beta   90.00
_cell.angle_gamma   90.00
#
_symmetry.space_group_name_H-M   'P 1'
#
loop_
_entity.id
_entity.type
_entity.pdbx_description
1 polymer ?
#
loop_
_entity_poly.entity_id
_entity_poly.type
_entity_poly.pdbx_seq_one_letter_code
_entity_poly.pdbx_strand_id
1 'polypeptide(L)'
;MAQSQQFQNITDFSLKSVVIAALGETEGYEIKQMVSTFSYVENVTSPFVAGTMSVADSAGLLANLPIQGGETVKIVVDTSSADEPQEYVMQVWKVGNRYAKNQTQAFTLGLVSVEALNNECVRLMKRLEGKPEEIISKILTEDLNSDKVPLVTNLNGMTSPTQFAVKMLREGKKIRLENM
;
A
#
# COMPACT_ATOMS: atom_id res chain seq x y z
N MET A 1 30.38 11.84 -5.05
CA MET A 1 30.10 11.08 -6.27
C MET A 1 29.06 10.03 -5.90
N ALA A 2 27.84 10.18 -6.36
CA ALA A 2 26.80 9.18 -6.16
C ALA A 2 27.16 7.96 -7.01
N GLN A 3 27.40 6.81 -6.39
CA GLN A 3 27.52 5.56 -7.11
C GLN A 3 26.15 5.25 -7.69
N SER A 4 26.02 5.32 -9.01
CA SER A 4 24.86 4.76 -9.70
C SER A 4 24.88 3.26 -9.46
N GLN A 5 23.91 2.76 -8.66
CA GLN A 5 23.70 1.32 -8.54
C GLN A 5 23.34 0.79 -9.92
N GLN A 6 24.21 -0.03 -10.51
CA GLN A 6 23.91 -0.75 -11.71
C GLN A 6 23.07 -1.97 -11.34
N PHE A 7 21.81 -1.98 -11.77
CA PHE A 7 20.98 -3.16 -11.69
C PHE A 7 21.51 -4.22 -12.67
N GLN A 8 21.67 -5.44 -12.18
CA GLN A 8 22.20 -6.55 -12.99
C GLN A 8 21.08 -7.41 -13.60
N ASN A 9 19.89 -7.41 -12.97
CA ASN A 9 18.73 -8.16 -13.41
C ASN A 9 17.48 -7.27 -13.42
N ILE A 10 16.48 -7.67 -14.21
CA ILE A 10 15.17 -7.00 -14.31
C ILE A 10 14.43 -7.02 -12.96
N THR A 11 14.72 -8.00 -12.11
CA THR A 11 14.11 -8.16 -10.78
C THR A 11 14.84 -7.39 -9.69
N ASP A 12 15.98 -6.77 -9.99
CA ASP A 12 16.74 -6.05 -8.99
C ASP A 12 16.02 -4.75 -8.62
N PHE A 13 15.93 -4.48 -7.33
CA PHE A 13 15.39 -3.24 -6.80
C PHE A 13 16.24 -2.73 -5.65
N SER A 14 16.17 -1.46 -5.40
CA SER A 14 16.86 -0.82 -4.29
C SER A 14 15.92 0.11 -3.54
N LEU A 15 15.88 -0.01 -2.23
CA LEU A 15 15.16 0.92 -1.37
C LEU A 15 15.90 2.26 -1.36
N LYS A 16 15.24 3.35 -1.74
CA LYS A 16 15.80 4.71 -1.67
C LYS A 16 15.52 5.35 -0.31
N SER A 17 14.28 5.25 0.14
CA SER A 17 13.80 5.82 1.39
C SER A 17 12.68 4.96 1.95
N VAL A 18 12.61 4.85 3.26
CA VAL A 18 11.51 4.23 4.01
C VAL A 18 11.21 5.11 5.21
N VAL A 19 10.09 5.81 5.16
CA VAL A 19 9.65 6.71 6.24
C VAL A 19 8.42 6.12 6.91
N ILE A 20 8.43 6.03 8.22
CA ILE A 20 7.25 5.66 9.03
C ILE A 20 6.79 6.86 9.83
N ALA A 21 5.50 7.18 9.74
CA ALA A 21 4.86 8.26 10.47
C ALA A 21 3.73 7.72 11.35
N ALA A 22 3.51 8.37 12.50
CA ALA A 22 2.37 8.05 13.35
C ALA A 22 1.04 8.33 12.63
N LEU A 23 -0.03 7.73 13.12
CA LEU A 23 -1.36 7.92 12.56
C LEU A 23 -1.76 9.41 12.62
N GLY A 24 -2.04 10.00 11.45
CA GLY A 24 -2.43 11.40 11.31
C GLY A 24 -1.27 12.39 11.26
N GLU A 25 -0.02 11.95 11.42
CA GLU A 25 1.16 12.80 11.29
C GLU A 25 1.67 12.83 9.86
N THR A 26 2.20 13.99 9.46
CA THR A 26 2.82 14.17 8.14
C THR A 26 4.34 13.99 8.18
N GLU A 27 4.93 14.17 9.36
CA GLU A 27 6.35 13.95 9.59
C GLU A 27 6.59 12.56 10.16
N GLY A 28 7.68 11.91 9.73
CA GLY A 28 7.99 10.56 10.14
C GLY A 28 9.48 10.31 10.31
N TYR A 29 9.81 9.11 10.75
CA TYR A 29 11.17 8.65 10.96
C TYR A 29 11.67 7.90 9.72
N GLU A 30 12.84 8.26 9.23
CA GLU A 30 13.53 7.51 8.18
C GLU A 30 14.12 6.22 8.78
N ILE A 31 13.59 5.07 8.37
CA ILE A 31 13.96 3.77 8.90
C ILE A 31 14.65 2.85 7.88
N LYS A 32 15.01 3.35 6.71
CA LYS A 32 15.63 2.57 5.63
C LYS A 32 16.75 1.68 6.13
N GLN A 33 17.66 2.21 6.98
CA GLN A 33 18.81 1.47 7.48
C GLN A 33 18.45 0.34 8.45
N MET A 34 17.26 0.38 9.03
CA MET A 34 16.74 -0.64 9.93
C MET A 34 15.98 -1.75 9.20
N VAL A 35 15.63 -1.52 7.93
CA VAL A 35 14.90 -2.50 7.11
C VAL A 35 15.84 -3.60 6.65
N SER A 36 15.58 -4.83 7.08
CA SER A 36 16.35 -6.01 6.68
C SER A 36 15.75 -6.71 5.46
N THR A 37 14.43 -6.79 5.40
CA THR A 37 13.71 -7.37 4.26
C THR A 37 12.44 -6.58 4.00
N PHE A 38 12.09 -6.47 2.73
CA PHE A 38 10.82 -5.91 2.29
C PHE A 38 10.25 -6.80 1.19
N SER A 39 8.98 -7.15 1.29
CA SER A 39 8.24 -7.82 0.23
C SER A 39 6.95 -7.06 -0.06
N TYR A 40 6.65 -6.94 -1.32
CA TYR A 40 5.45 -6.32 -1.85
C TYR A 40 4.72 -7.35 -2.70
N VAL A 41 3.46 -7.55 -2.41
CA VAL A 41 2.64 -8.55 -3.09
C VAL A 41 1.43 -7.90 -3.73
N GLU A 42 1.36 -8.04 -5.02
CA GLU A 42 0.23 -7.65 -5.83
C GLU A 42 -0.38 -8.88 -6.47
N ASN A 43 -1.68 -9.10 -6.29
CA ASN A 43 -2.38 -10.26 -6.80
C ASN A 43 -3.62 -9.83 -7.58
N VAL A 44 -3.83 -10.43 -8.75
CA VAL A 44 -5.00 -10.15 -9.61
C VAL A 44 -6.33 -10.49 -8.92
N THR A 45 -6.32 -11.44 -8.00
CA THR A 45 -7.51 -11.87 -7.26
C THR A 45 -7.75 -11.08 -5.97
N SER A 46 -6.79 -10.26 -5.53
CA SER A 46 -6.91 -9.41 -4.35
C SER A 46 -7.16 -7.97 -4.76
N PRO A 47 -8.17 -7.31 -4.20
CA PRO A 47 -8.41 -5.89 -4.46
C PRO A 47 -7.40 -4.98 -3.75
N PHE A 48 -6.58 -5.53 -2.87
CA PHE A 48 -5.62 -4.79 -2.06
C PHE A 48 -4.20 -5.24 -2.32
N VAL A 49 -3.30 -4.29 -2.13
CA VAL A 49 -1.88 -4.56 -2.08
C VAL A 49 -1.49 -4.88 -0.64
N ALA A 50 -0.66 -5.88 -0.48
CA ALA A 50 -0.11 -6.27 0.81
C ALA A 50 1.41 -6.26 0.76
N GLY A 51 2.02 -6.04 1.92
CA GLY A 51 3.47 -6.08 2.06
C GLY A 51 3.89 -6.62 3.42
N THR A 52 5.14 -6.99 3.51
CA THR A 52 5.76 -7.38 4.76
C THR A 52 7.13 -6.74 4.85
N MET A 53 7.45 -6.15 5.99
CA MET A 53 8.72 -5.50 6.24
C MET A 53 9.30 -6.00 7.55
N SER A 54 10.54 -6.48 7.52
CA SER A 54 11.27 -6.84 8.73
C SER A 54 12.20 -5.70 9.12
N VAL A 55 12.10 -5.26 10.37
CA VAL A 55 12.83 -4.12 10.92
C VAL A 55 13.71 -4.60 12.06
N ALA A 56 14.98 -4.19 12.03
CA ALA A 56 15.95 -4.39 13.10
C ALA A 56 16.20 -3.05 13.79
N ASP A 57 15.50 -2.80 14.88
CA ASP A 57 15.57 -1.56 15.64
C ASP A 57 16.73 -1.59 16.64
N SER A 58 17.79 -0.86 16.31
CA SER A 58 18.93 -0.60 17.19
C SER A 58 18.96 0.84 17.72
N ALA A 59 18.07 1.69 17.22
CA ALA A 59 18.03 3.11 17.55
C ALA A 59 16.89 3.48 18.52
N GLY A 60 16.06 2.50 18.94
CA GLY A 60 14.95 2.74 19.84
C GLY A 60 13.73 3.34 19.13
N LEU A 61 13.47 2.95 17.90
CA LEU A 61 12.29 3.39 17.14
C LEU A 61 11.01 3.16 17.94
N LEU A 62 10.85 1.96 18.50
CA LEU A 62 9.65 1.60 19.26
C LEU A 62 9.47 2.40 20.56
N ALA A 63 10.53 2.98 21.09
CA ALA A 63 10.45 3.85 22.26
C ALA A 63 9.97 5.27 21.88
N ASN A 64 10.35 5.74 20.69
CA ASN A 64 10.01 7.06 20.19
C ASN A 64 8.69 7.06 19.39
N LEU A 65 8.43 5.98 18.69
CA LEU A 65 7.20 5.76 17.92
C LEU A 65 6.57 4.43 18.36
N PRO A 66 5.62 4.43 19.29
CA PRO A 66 4.92 3.22 19.70
C PRO A 66 4.00 2.75 18.58
N ILE A 67 4.49 1.78 17.79
CA ILE A 67 3.74 1.22 16.66
C ILE A 67 2.59 0.37 17.19
N GLN A 68 1.37 0.77 16.91
CA GLN A 68 0.13 0.14 17.39
C GLN A 68 -0.75 -0.38 16.24
N GLY A 69 -0.54 0.14 15.05
CA GLY A 69 -1.34 -0.11 13.85
C GLY A 69 -1.98 1.19 13.34
N GLY A 70 -2.04 1.32 12.01
CA GLY A 70 -2.52 2.53 11.34
C GLY A 70 -1.43 3.54 11.00
N GLU A 71 -0.18 3.30 11.44
CA GLU A 71 0.95 4.15 11.03
C GLU A 71 1.12 4.09 9.51
N THR A 72 1.47 5.24 8.92
CA THR A 72 1.72 5.34 7.49
C THR A 72 3.19 5.05 7.19
N VAL A 73 3.44 4.15 6.25
CA VAL A 73 4.77 3.82 5.75
C VAL A 73 4.87 4.24 4.29
N LYS A 74 5.74 5.19 4.04
CA LYS A 74 6.09 5.66 2.69
C LYS A 74 7.39 4.97 2.26
N ILE A 75 7.34 4.25 1.15
CA ILE A 75 8.44 3.45 0.64
C ILE A 75 8.77 3.94 -0.77
N VAL A 76 10.02 4.34 -0.98
CA VAL A 76 10.52 4.74 -2.30
C VAL A 76 11.48 3.67 -2.79
N VAL A 77 11.15 3.08 -3.91
CA VAL A 77 11.89 1.97 -4.53
C VAL A 77 12.39 2.39 -5.91
N ASP A 78 13.64 2.08 -6.16
CA ASP A 78 14.25 2.21 -7.47
C ASP A 78 14.33 0.83 -8.11
N THR A 79 13.84 0.69 -9.33
CA THR A 79 13.81 -0.58 -10.05
C THR A 79 14.46 -0.43 -11.42
N SER A 80 15.03 -1.51 -11.93
CA SER A 80 15.63 -1.53 -13.27
C SER A 80 14.61 -1.34 -14.41
N SER A 81 13.33 -1.55 -14.13
CA SER A 81 12.25 -1.53 -15.13
C SER A 81 11.50 -0.20 -15.21
N ALA A 82 11.78 0.75 -14.33
CA ALA A 82 11.13 2.05 -14.30
C ALA A 82 12.17 3.18 -14.47
N ASP A 83 11.85 4.19 -15.27
CA ASP A 83 12.70 5.35 -15.48
C ASP A 83 12.76 6.26 -14.24
N GLU A 84 11.73 6.21 -13.39
CA GLU A 84 11.63 6.99 -12.16
C GLU A 84 11.41 6.09 -10.95
N PRO A 85 11.92 6.48 -9.75
CA PRO A 85 11.65 5.75 -8.52
C PRO A 85 10.15 5.66 -8.25
N GLN A 86 9.70 4.48 -7.83
CA GLN A 86 8.31 4.24 -7.50
C GLN A 86 8.05 4.48 -6.02
N GLU A 87 6.94 5.14 -5.72
CA GLU A 87 6.51 5.44 -4.38
C GLU A 87 5.30 4.59 -3.99
N TYR A 88 5.40 3.94 -2.83
CA TYR A 88 4.30 3.17 -2.24
C TYR A 88 3.96 3.78 -0.88
N VAL A 89 2.68 4.10 -0.69
CA VAL A 89 2.14 4.53 0.61
C VAL A 89 1.27 3.41 1.14
N MET A 90 1.66 2.86 2.27
CA MET A 90 0.99 1.73 2.92
C MET A 90 0.75 2.03 4.39
N GLN A 91 -0.14 1.28 5.01
CA GLN A 91 -0.39 1.37 6.46
C GLN A 91 -0.03 0.07 7.17
N VAL A 92 0.45 0.22 8.39
CA VAL A 92 0.72 -0.91 9.28
C VAL A 92 -0.61 -1.45 9.79
N TRP A 93 -0.91 -2.71 9.50
CA TRP A 93 -2.10 -3.39 10.03
C TRP A 93 -1.76 -4.43 11.08
N LYS A 94 -0.52 -4.86 11.14
CA LYS A 94 -0.06 -5.91 12.05
C LYS A 94 1.41 -5.70 12.42
N VAL A 95 1.70 -5.91 13.69
CA VAL A 95 3.07 -6.07 14.19
C VAL A 95 3.24 -7.50 14.66
N GLY A 96 4.24 -8.18 14.15
CA GLY A 96 4.47 -9.59 14.47
C GLY A 96 5.94 -9.93 14.70
N ASN A 97 6.19 -11.17 15.11
CA ASN A 97 7.53 -11.75 15.22
C ASN A 97 8.51 -10.86 16.01
N ARG A 98 8.06 -10.34 17.15
CA ARG A 98 8.92 -9.54 18.03
C ARG A 98 9.99 -10.40 18.68
N TYR A 99 11.22 -10.04 18.48
CA TYR A 99 12.38 -10.69 19.07
C TYR A 99 13.34 -9.63 19.60
N ALA A 100 13.77 -9.77 20.84
CA ALA A 100 14.73 -8.88 21.47
C ALA A 100 15.99 -9.65 21.84
N LYS A 101 17.14 -9.14 21.45
CA LYS A 101 18.45 -9.66 21.81
C LYS A 101 19.41 -8.51 22.08
N ASN A 102 19.99 -8.49 23.27
CA ASN A 102 20.83 -7.38 23.73
C ASN A 102 20.06 -6.04 23.68
N GLN A 103 20.59 -5.08 22.95
CA GLN A 103 19.99 -3.74 22.75
C GLN A 103 19.24 -3.60 21.41
N THR A 104 19.15 -4.66 20.63
CA THR A 104 18.46 -4.66 19.34
C THR A 104 17.15 -5.40 19.45
N GLN A 105 16.09 -4.81 18.90
CA GLN A 105 14.80 -5.45 18.74
C GLN A 105 14.55 -5.69 17.25
N ALA A 106 14.10 -6.88 16.92
CA ALA A 106 13.64 -7.18 15.56
C ALA A 106 12.15 -7.48 15.58
N PHE A 107 11.44 -6.96 14.61
CA PHE A 107 10.01 -7.20 14.45
C PHE A 107 9.60 -7.14 12.99
N THR A 108 8.43 -7.68 12.70
CA THR A 108 7.87 -7.68 11.35
C THR A 108 6.62 -6.82 11.32
N LEU A 109 6.56 -5.92 10.34
CA LEU A 109 5.38 -5.12 10.04
C LEU A 109 4.62 -5.76 8.89
N GLY A 110 3.35 -6.03 9.10
CA GLY A 110 2.41 -6.31 8.02
C GLY A 110 1.87 -4.99 7.47
N LEU A 111 1.98 -4.81 6.17
CA LEU A 111 1.59 -3.59 5.47
C LEU A 111 0.45 -3.88 4.51
N VAL A 112 -0.48 -2.94 4.41
CA VAL A 112 -1.57 -2.99 3.43
C VAL A 112 -1.80 -1.61 2.83
N SER A 113 -2.48 -1.54 1.70
CA SER A 113 -2.91 -0.26 1.15
C SER A 113 -3.90 0.43 2.09
N VAL A 114 -3.92 1.76 2.06
CA VAL A 114 -4.83 2.58 2.90
C VAL A 114 -6.28 2.18 2.67
N GLU A 115 -6.65 1.92 1.42
CA GLU A 115 -7.99 1.51 1.02
C GLU A 115 -8.42 0.18 1.65
N ALA A 116 -7.46 -0.72 1.93
CA ALA A 116 -7.75 -1.99 2.59
C ALA A 116 -8.27 -1.80 4.01
N LEU A 117 -7.61 -0.95 4.80
CA LEU A 117 -8.05 -0.66 6.16
C LEU A 117 -9.37 0.11 6.17
N ASN A 118 -9.51 1.10 5.30
CA ASN A 118 -10.76 1.86 5.20
C ASN A 118 -11.93 0.95 4.83
N ASN A 119 -11.73 0.01 3.89
CA ASN A 119 -12.78 -0.92 3.49
C ASN A 119 -13.22 -1.87 4.62
N GLU A 120 -12.32 -2.25 5.53
CA GLU A 120 -12.71 -3.07 6.70
C GLU A 120 -13.56 -2.26 7.71
N CYS A 121 -13.44 -0.94 7.74
CA CYS A 121 -14.17 -0.06 8.64
C CYS A 121 -15.52 0.41 8.08
N VAL A 122 -15.70 0.40 6.76
CA VAL A 122 -16.86 0.96 6.09
C VAL A 122 -17.84 -0.15 5.67
N ARG A 123 -19.13 0.03 5.99
CA ARG A 123 -20.20 -0.79 5.46
C ARG A 123 -21.07 0.02 4.49
N LEU A 124 -21.12 -0.40 3.24
CA LEU A 124 -22.02 0.19 2.26
C LEU A 124 -23.44 -0.35 2.49
N MET A 125 -24.29 0.49 3.10
CA MET A 125 -25.70 0.17 3.37
C MET A 125 -26.66 1.05 2.56
N LYS A 126 -26.15 1.76 1.55
CA LYS A 126 -26.91 2.69 0.70
C LYS A 126 -27.14 2.07 -0.68
N ARG A 127 -28.32 2.32 -1.26
CA ARG A 127 -28.58 2.00 -2.66
C ARG A 127 -27.79 2.99 -3.52
N LEU A 128 -27.02 2.46 -4.47
CA LEU A 128 -26.24 3.23 -5.42
C LEU A 128 -26.93 3.22 -6.77
N GLU A 129 -27.18 4.40 -7.33
CA GLU A 129 -27.80 4.58 -8.63
C GLU A 129 -26.88 5.45 -9.50
N GLY A 130 -26.78 5.11 -10.78
CA GLY A 130 -25.95 5.82 -11.74
C GLY A 130 -25.16 4.87 -12.64
N LYS A 131 -24.25 5.44 -13.41
CA LYS A 131 -23.36 4.65 -14.25
C LYS A 131 -22.27 3.98 -13.40
N PRO A 132 -21.75 2.80 -13.79
CA PRO A 132 -20.72 2.10 -13.01
C PRO A 132 -19.50 2.97 -12.67
N GLU A 133 -19.04 3.81 -13.59
CA GLU A 133 -17.93 4.73 -13.35
C GLU A 133 -18.22 5.76 -12.25
N GLU A 134 -19.44 6.29 -12.22
CA GLU A 134 -19.89 7.26 -11.22
C GLU A 134 -19.99 6.62 -9.84
N ILE A 135 -20.56 5.41 -9.80
CA ILE A 135 -20.71 4.61 -8.57
C ILE A 135 -19.34 4.32 -7.97
N ILE A 136 -18.39 3.87 -8.80
CA ILE A 136 -17.04 3.53 -8.31
C ILE A 136 -16.30 4.76 -7.82
N SER A 137 -16.32 5.83 -8.61
CA SER A 137 -15.69 7.09 -8.18
C SER A 137 -16.25 7.56 -6.86
N LYS A 138 -17.57 7.45 -6.68
CA LYS A 138 -18.26 7.84 -5.45
C LYS A 138 -17.87 6.98 -4.25
N ILE A 139 -17.78 5.65 -4.42
CA ILE A 139 -17.33 4.75 -3.36
C ILE A 139 -15.89 5.04 -2.97
N LEU A 140 -15.01 5.22 -3.95
CA LEU A 140 -13.59 5.48 -3.68
C LEU A 140 -13.39 6.81 -2.96
N THR A 141 -14.06 7.88 -3.39
CA THR A 141 -13.86 9.22 -2.81
C THR A 141 -14.61 9.42 -1.52
N GLU A 142 -15.90 9.02 -1.44
CA GLU A 142 -16.75 9.30 -0.29
C GLU A 142 -16.63 8.25 0.81
N ASP A 143 -16.56 6.96 0.45
CA ASP A 143 -16.62 5.88 1.42
C ASP A 143 -15.22 5.37 1.80
N LEU A 144 -14.30 5.27 0.85
CA LEU A 144 -12.94 4.81 1.11
C LEU A 144 -11.93 5.94 1.30
N ASN A 145 -12.34 7.18 1.12
CA ASN A 145 -11.49 8.37 1.24
C ASN A 145 -10.17 8.22 0.49
N SER A 146 -10.25 7.65 -0.71
CA SER A 146 -9.10 7.42 -1.58
C SER A 146 -8.98 8.55 -2.59
N ASP A 147 -7.79 9.09 -2.75
CA ASP A 147 -7.44 10.05 -3.78
C ASP A 147 -7.13 9.39 -5.14
N LYS A 148 -7.03 8.05 -5.15
CA LYS A 148 -6.78 7.25 -6.35
C LYS A 148 -8.05 7.01 -7.16
N VAL A 149 -8.59 8.07 -7.74
CA VAL A 149 -9.74 7.95 -8.63
C VAL A 149 -9.32 7.24 -9.91
N PRO A 150 -9.90 6.07 -10.24
CA PRO A 150 -9.57 5.42 -11.50
C PRO A 150 -10.03 6.32 -12.66
N LEU A 151 -9.14 6.61 -13.59
CA LEU A 151 -9.47 7.20 -14.88
C LEU A 151 -10.26 6.18 -15.72
N VAL A 152 -11.50 5.96 -15.35
CA VAL A 152 -12.39 5.07 -16.09
C VAL A 152 -13.08 5.90 -17.15
N THR A 153 -12.42 6.03 -18.30
CA THR A 153 -12.87 6.94 -19.36
C THR A 153 -13.92 6.34 -20.29
N ASN A 154 -14.17 5.04 -20.26
CA ASN A 154 -15.13 4.46 -21.20
C ASN A 154 -15.62 3.06 -20.76
N LEU A 155 -16.69 3.03 -19.98
CA LEU A 155 -17.42 1.81 -19.64
C LEU A 155 -18.69 1.65 -20.50
N ASN A 156 -18.81 2.41 -21.57
CA ASN A 156 -19.95 2.34 -22.48
C ASN A 156 -20.10 0.92 -23.04
N GLY A 157 -21.28 0.34 -22.90
CA GLY A 157 -21.60 -1.01 -23.34
C GLY A 157 -21.39 -2.12 -22.33
N MET A 158 -21.03 -1.82 -21.09
CA MET A 158 -21.02 -2.82 -20.02
C MET A 158 -22.38 -2.95 -19.38
N THR A 159 -22.92 -4.15 -19.43
CA THR A 159 -24.25 -4.47 -18.91
C THR A 159 -24.24 -5.27 -17.61
N SER A 160 -23.07 -5.71 -17.17
CA SER A 160 -22.96 -6.51 -15.94
C SER A 160 -21.73 -6.16 -15.10
N PRO A 161 -21.84 -6.30 -13.76
CA PRO A 161 -20.70 -6.11 -12.84
C PRO A 161 -19.49 -6.98 -13.17
N THR A 162 -19.73 -8.20 -13.69
CA THR A 162 -18.67 -9.14 -14.07
C THR A 162 -17.83 -8.62 -15.26
N GLN A 163 -18.50 -8.06 -16.27
CA GLN A 163 -17.80 -7.48 -17.43
C GLN A 163 -16.98 -6.26 -17.01
N PHE A 164 -17.52 -5.49 -16.11
CA PHE A 164 -16.83 -4.36 -15.51
C PHE A 164 -15.56 -4.79 -14.75
N ALA A 165 -15.68 -5.81 -13.87
CA ALA A 165 -14.56 -6.36 -13.12
C ALA A 165 -13.45 -6.85 -14.05
N VAL A 166 -13.79 -7.61 -15.09
CA VAL A 166 -12.82 -8.12 -16.08
C VAL A 166 -12.09 -6.97 -16.78
N LYS A 167 -12.80 -5.91 -17.15
CA LYS A 167 -12.17 -4.74 -17.79
C LYS A 167 -11.22 -4.03 -16.84
N MET A 168 -11.63 -3.81 -15.59
CA MET A 168 -10.83 -3.18 -14.57
C MET A 168 -9.54 -3.97 -14.27
N LEU A 169 -9.63 -5.29 -14.20
CA LEU A 169 -8.46 -6.14 -14.04
C LEU A 169 -7.50 -6.06 -15.23
N ARG A 170 -8.02 -6.03 -16.46
CA ARG A 170 -7.20 -5.85 -17.67
C ARG A 170 -6.48 -4.51 -17.73
N GLU A 171 -7.09 -3.47 -17.19
CA GLU A 171 -6.52 -2.12 -17.14
C GLU A 171 -5.65 -1.88 -15.91
N GLY A 172 -5.41 -2.92 -15.09
CA GLY A 172 -4.62 -2.82 -13.85
C GLY A 172 -5.30 -2.03 -12.72
N LYS A 173 -6.57 -1.70 -12.89
CA LYS A 173 -7.35 -0.95 -11.89
C LYS A 173 -8.04 -1.92 -10.95
N LYS A 174 -7.80 -1.80 -9.66
CA LYS A 174 -8.30 -2.72 -8.63
C LYS A 174 -9.48 -2.11 -7.90
N ILE A 175 -10.60 -2.82 -7.89
CA ILE A 175 -11.81 -2.45 -7.14
C ILE A 175 -12.39 -3.71 -6.50
N ARG A 176 -12.76 -3.63 -5.24
CA ARG A 176 -13.49 -4.69 -4.56
C ARG A 176 -14.98 -4.61 -4.94
N LEU A 177 -15.49 -5.64 -5.59
CA LEU A 177 -16.87 -5.71 -6.07
C LEU A 177 -17.85 -6.32 -5.06
N GLU A 178 -17.36 -6.82 -3.93
CA GLU A 178 -18.18 -7.54 -2.93
C GLU A 178 -19.23 -6.66 -2.25
N ASN A 179 -19.16 -5.35 -2.43
CA ASN A 179 -20.05 -4.37 -1.80
C ASN A 179 -20.96 -3.62 -2.80
N MET A 180 -21.01 -4.08 -4.06
CA MET A 180 -21.94 -3.51 -5.05
C MET A 180 -23.21 -4.32 -5.19
#